data_b0df135b1506e8a29f745c341fb68959
#
_entry.id   b0df135b1506e8a29f745c341fb68959
#
_cell.length_a   1.000
_cell.length_b   1.000
_cell.length_c   1.000
_cell.angle_alpha   90.00
_cell.angle_beta   90.00
_cell.angle_gamma   90.00
#
_symmetry.space_group_name_H-M   'P 1'
#
loop_
_entity.id
_entity.type
_entity.pdbx_description
1 polymer ?
#
loop_
_entity_poly.entity_id
_entity_poly.type
_entity_poly.pdbx_seq_one_letter_code
_entity_poly.pdbx_strand_id
1 'polypeptide(L)'
;MCILLITILHYRLGVQLRGGIVMKVPIVLMRGGTSKGVFLQKEHLPSDISEWTYFLLDLMGSPDHRQIDGLGGGNSLTSKVAIINKSDEFGIDLEYTFAQVSILQKTVDFKGNCGNISSAVASYAIHTGLISCTEPITKVRILNTNTNKIIEAEVEVQDGKVVSEGNIEIPGVPGTGSPIYLTFQAGEGAVTKKLYPTGRPIDRIAIDNHQFDISIVDYANPLVYVKAEDIGLKGTELPHEISEEMLQFCEKIRGKAAEMCGFCTAEEAKIKSPAVPKLTIVSQPQDYIDSSGRFHKGDSMDIQIRMLSMQQPHGALAITGAICTSAAIFLNETILNRFVTCKNEVIRLAHPGGIMQTKLVVVNHKIQGIKVIRTARVLLSGVAYTKDNYEQFNYRKTV
;
A
#
# COMPACT_ATOMS: atom_id res chain seq x y z
N MET A 1 -42.57 29.73 21.80
CA MET A 1 -42.94 30.86 20.95
C MET A 1 -41.79 31.86 20.70
N CYS A 2 -40.66 31.81 21.41
CA CYS A 2 -39.49 32.69 21.16
C CYS A 2 -38.52 32.22 20.06
N ILE A 3 -38.44 30.94 19.77
CA ILE A 3 -37.48 30.42 18.78
C ILE A 3 -37.94 30.67 17.33
N LEU A 4 -39.25 30.71 17.09
CA LEU A 4 -39.84 30.96 15.74
C LEU A 4 -39.70 32.41 15.29
N LEU A 5 -39.64 33.37 16.23
CA LEU A 5 -39.50 34.79 15.90
C LEU A 5 -38.08 35.21 15.54
N ILE A 6 -37.06 34.50 16.05
CA ILE A 6 -35.66 34.74 15.72
C ILE A 6 -35.35 34.33 14.29
N THR A 7 -35.94 33.23 13.81
CA THR A 7 -35.70 32.72 12.45
C THR A 7 -36.32 33.65 11.37
N ILE A 8 -37.44 34.30 11.65
CA ILE A 8 -38.11 35.20 10.72
C ILE A 8 -37.43 36.59 10.62
N LEU A 9 -36.76 37.02 11.72
CA LEU A 9 -36.05 38.32 11.74
C LEU A 9 -34.74 38.26 10.96
N HIS A 10 -34.07 37.10 10.91
CA HIS A 10 -32.82 36.91 10.18
C HIS A 10 -32.99 36.90 8.65
N TYR A 11 -34.19 36.54 8.16
CA TYR A 11 -34.49 36.58 6.71
C TYR A 11 -34.68 37.99 6.15
N ARG A 12 -34.93 39.00 7.00
CA ARG A 12 -35.15 40.39 6.58
C ARG A 12 -33.92 41.30 6.58
N LEU A 13 -32.82 40.88 7.19
CA LEU A 13 -31.61 41.71 7.35
C LEU A 13 -30.44 41.34 6.45
N GLY A 14 -30.59 40.37 5.57
CA GLY A 14 -29.51 40.01 4.61
C GLY A 14 -28.17 39.61 5.26
N VAL A 15 -28.16 39.33 6.56
CA VAL A 15 -26.97 38.82 7.27
C VAL A 15 -26.95 37.31 7.08
N GLN A 16 -26.27 36.90 6.05
CA GLN A 16 -25.89 35.50 5.86
C GLN A 16 -24.88 35.14 6.96
N LEU A 17 -25.39 34.66 8.10
CA LEU A 17 -24.51 33.95 9.06
C LEU A 17 -23.88 32.79 8.28
N ARG A 18 -22.58 32.90 8.02
CA ARG A 18 -21.74 31.79 7.56
C ARG A 18 -21.60 30.78 8.69
N GLY A 19 -22.69 30.17 9.10
CA GLY A 19 -22.70 28.94 9.85
C GLY A 19 -22.72 27.81 8.83
N GLY A 20 -21.59 27.42 8.29
CA GLY A 20 -21.49 26.26 7.41
C GLY A 20 -22.08 25.07 8.14
N ILE A 21 -23.07 24.41 7.56
CA ILE A 21 -23.56 23.12 8.06
C ILE A 21 -22.42 22.14 7.81
N VAL A 22 -21.67 21.82 8.85
CA VAL A 22 -20.61 20.80 8.82
C VAL A 22 -21.24 19.46 8.48
N MET A 23 -20.66 18.77 7.50
CA MET A 23 -21.06 17.39 7.19
C MET A 23 -20.54 16.47 8.30
N LYS A 24 -21.41 15.60 8.80
CA LYS A 24 -21.07 14.54 9.76
C LYS A 24 -20.76 13.27 9.02
N VAL A 25 -19.55 12.76 9.16
CA VAL A 25 -19.03 11.60 8.42
C VAL A 25 -18.76 10.46 9.38
N PRO A 26 -19.54 9.35 9.37
CA PRO A 26 -19.19 8.14 10.12
C PRO A 26 -17.86 7.58 9.61
N ILE A 27 -16.92 7.37 10.52
CA ILE A 27 -15.59 6.85 10.19
C ILE A 27 -15.14 5.79 11.18
N VAL A 28 -14.21 4.95 10.74
CA VAL A 28 -13.40 4.12 11.62
C VAL A 28 -11.93 4.45 11.34
N LEU A 29 -11.19 4.86 12.35
CA LEU A 29 -9.75 4.99 12.25
C LEU A 29 -9.13 3.63 12.56
N MET A 30 -8.34 3.10 11.63
CA MET A 30 -7.73 1.77 11.77
C MET A 30 -6.24 1.79 11.44
N ARG A 31 -5.52 0.90 12.09
CA ARG A 31 -4.22 0.43 11.63
C ARG A 31 -4.44 -0.79 10.72
N GLY A 32 -3.83 -0.77 9.55
CA GLY A 32 -3.68 -1.94 8.69
C GLY A 32 -2.18 -2.13 8.39
N GLY A 33 -1.62 -3.27 8.76
CA GLY A 33 -0.18 -3.50 8.70
C GLY A 33 0.60 -2.35 9.36
N THR A 34 1.56 -1.76 8.65
CA THR A 34 2.37 -0.62 9.13
C THR A 34 1.76 0.74 8.79
N SER A 35 0.51 0.81 8.35
CA SER A 35 -0.17 2.07 8.00
C SER A 35 -1.37 2.32 8.90
N LYS A 36 -1.71 3.59 9.09
CA LYS A 36 -2.93 4.07 9.73
C LYS A 36 -3.75 4.87 8.74
N GLY A 37 -5.06 4.69 8.72
CA GLY A 37 -5.93 5.43 7.81
C GLY A 37 -7.36 5.53 8.32
N VAL A 38 -8.11 6.42 7.68
CA VAL A 38 -9.54 6.57 7.85
C VAL A 38 -10.25 5.59 6.93
N PHE A 39 -11.19 4.84 7.47
CA PHE A 39 -12.05 3.90 6.77
C PHE A 39 -13.48 4.42 6.81
N LEU A 40 -14.14 4.49 5.66
CA LEU A 40 -15.53 4.94 5.56
C LEU A 40 -16.24 4.26 4.39
N GLN A 41 -17.57 4.24 4.46
CA GLN A 41 -18.37 3.71 3.36
C GLN A 41 -18.52 4.75 2.25
N LYS A 42 -18.61 4.28 1.01
CA LYS A 42 -18.75 5.13 -0.19
C LYS A 42 -19.98 6.06 -0.12
N GLU A 43 -21.06 5.59 0.51
CA GLU A 43 -22.29 6.39 0.72
C GLU A 43 -22.10 7.62 1.61
N HIS A 44 -20.99 7.66 2.38
CA HIS A 44 -20.64 8.81 3.23
C HIS A 44 -19.81 9.87 2.52
N LEU A 45 -19.46 9.66 1.25
CA LEU A 45 -18.77 10.65 0.42
C LEU A 45 -19.77 11.48 -0.37
N PRO A 46 -19.33 12.66 -0.86
CA PRO A 46 -20.10 13.41 -1.85
C PRO A 46 -20.50 12.54 -3.04
N SER A 47 -21.73 12.68 -3.52
CA SER A 47 -22.23 11.91 -4.67
C SER A 47 -21.48 12.21 -5.96
N ASP A 48 -20.94 13.42 -6.12
CA ASP A 48 -20.06 13.80 -7.23
C ASP A 48 -18.60 13.39 -6.92
N ILE A 49 -18.08 12.43 -7.67
CA ILE A 49 -16.69 11.95 -7.55
C ILE A 49 -15.67 13.09 -7.72
N SER A 50 -16.01 14.12 -8.49
CA SER A 50 -15.13 15.29 -8.68
C SER A 50 -14.86 16.05 -7.37
N GLU A 51 -15.70 15.90 -6.37
CA GLU A 51 -15.58 16.55 -5.06
C GLU A 51 -14.75 15.70 -4.06
N TRP A 52 -14.53 14.41 -4.34
CA TRP A 52 -13.82 13.51 -3.43
C TRP A 52 -12.44 14.03 -3.02
N THR A 53 -11.71 14.65 -3.95
CA THR A 53 -10.40 15.22 -3.65
C THR A 53 -10.50 16.30 -2.58
N TYR A 54 -11.42 17.25 -2.72
CA TYR A 54 -11.60 18.35 -1.75
C TYR A 54 -12.09 17.83 -0.40
N PHE A 55 -13.08 16.95 -0.42
CA PHE A 55 -13.61 16.30 0.77
C PHE A 55 -12.51 15.54 1.56
N LEU A 56 -11.68 14.75 0.87
CA LEU A 56 -10.62 13.98 1.52
C LEU A 56 -9.49 14.86 2.03
N LEU A 57 -9.16 15.95 1.33
CA LEU A 57 -8.18 16.94 1.82
C LEU A 57 -8.66 17.62 3.10
N ASP A 58 -9.95 18.01 3.15
CA ASP A 58 -10.56 18.60 4.32
C ASP A 58 -10.59 17.61 5.49
N LEU A 59 -11.11 16.40 5.27
CA LEU A 59 -11.18 15.34 6.29
C LEU A 59 -9.80 15.02 6.90
N MET A 60 -8.75 15.05 6.08
CA MET A 60 -7.39 14.74 6.52
C MET A 60 -6.60 15.93 7.02
N GLY A 61 -7.11 17.16 6.86
CA GLY A 61 -6.43 18.39 7.26
C GLY A 61 -5.27 18.78 6.34
N SER A 62 -5.39 18.51 5.04
CA SER A 62 -4.39 18.85 4.03
C SER A 62 -4.79 20.08 3.22
N PRO A 63 -3.80 20.87 2.71
CA PRO A 63 -2.36 20.73 2.90
C PRO A 63 -1.87 21.38 4.21
N ASP A 64 -1.23 20.62 5.04
CA ASP A 64 -0.48 21.06 6.22
C ASP A 64 0.47 19.95 6.66
N HIS A 65 1.73 20.30 6.97
CA HIS A 65 2.78 19.33 7.32
C HIS A 65 2.46 18.50 8.57
N ARG A 66 1.61 18.96 9.47
CA ARG A 66 1.11 18.24 10.64
C ARG A 66 -0.29 17.67 10.46
N GLN A 67 -1.01 18.12 9.42
CA GLN A 67 -2.44 17.84 9.24
C GLN A 67 -3.24 18.11 10.52
N ILE A 68 -2.92 19.25 11.19
CA ILE A 68 -3.36 19.53 12.55
C ILE A 68 -4.87 19.74 12.67
N ASP A 69 -5.52 20.16 11.60
CA ASP A 69 -6.95 20.41 11.53
C ASP A 69 -7.69 19.32 10.73
N GLY A 70 -7.29 18.06 10.95
CA GLY A 70 -7.89 16.88 10.33
C GLY A 70 -7.40 15.58 10.96
N LEU A 71 -7.75 14.45 10.33
CA LEU A 71 -7.45 13.10 10.83
C LEU A 71 -6.11 12.55 10.38
N GLY A 72 -5.39 13.26 9.51
CA GLY A 72 -4.08 12.86 9.05
C GLY A 72 -3.03 12.90 10.16
N GLY A 73 -1.92 12.18 9.97
CA GLY A 73 -0.84 12.09 10.95
C GLY A 73 0.49 12.65 10.46
N GLY A 74 0.50 13.55 9.48
CA GLY A 74 1.67 14.29 9.03
C GLY A 74 2.74 13.48 8.30
N ASN A 75 2.46 12.22 7.90
CA ASN A 75 3.36 11.42 7.07
C ASN A 75 2.61 10.47 6.14
N SER A 76 3.30 9.93 5.15
CA SER A 76 2.70 9.08 4.12
C SER A 76 2.07 7.77 4.63
N LEU A 77 2.50 7.26 5.78
CA LEU A 77 1.94 6.05 6.39
C LEU A 77 0.67 6.33 7.17
N THR A 78 0.39 7.58 7.51
CA THR A 78 -0.75 8.00 8.34
C THR A 78 -1.70 8.98 7.64
N SER A 79 -1.47 9.27 6.35
CA SER A 79 -2.33 10.15 5.52
C SER A 79 -3.01 9.33 4.42
N LYS A 80 -3.87 8.40 4.82
CA LYS A 80 -4.49 7.39 3.96
C LYS A 80 -5.98 7.26 4.25
N VAL A 81 -6.75 7.00 3.19
CA VAL A 81 -8.18 6.72 3.31
C VAL A 81 -8.53 5.45 2.56
N ALA A 82 -9.39 4.64 3.14
CA ALA A 82 -10.04 3.48 2.54
C ALA A 82 -11.53 3.77 2.37
N ILE A 83 -11.99 3.79 1.14
CA ILE A 83 -13.40 3.95 0.77
C ILE A 83 -13.93 2.57 0.42
N ILE A 84 -14.96 2.12 1.13
CA ILE A 84 -15.44 0.74 1.05
C ILE A 84 -16.92 0.74 0.70
N ASN A 85 -17.30 -0.18 -0.17
CA ASN A 85 -18.67 -0.43 -0.56
C ASN A 85 -18.93 -1.93 -0.60
N LYS A 86 -20.17 -2.34 -0.33
CA LYS A 86 -20.61 -3.69 -0.66
C LYS A 86 -20.66 -3.82 -2.18
N SER A 87 -20.20 -4.94 -2.72
CA SER A 87 -20.21 -5.16 -4.16
C SER A 87 -21.54 -5.78 -4.60
N ASP A 88 -22.02 -5.36 -5.76
CA ASP A 88 -23.12 -6.02 -6.47
C ASP A 88 -22.59 -7.02 -7.52
N GLU A 89 -21.27 -7.10 -7.72
CA GLU A 89 -20.64 -8.01 -8.66
C GLU A 89 -20.63 -9.44 -8.12
N PHE A 90 -21.06 -10.39 -8.94
CA PHE A 90 -21.11 -11.80 -8.55
C PHE A 90 -19.73 -12.33 -8.15
N GLY A 91 -19.64 -12.90 -6.97
CA GLY A 91 -18.42 -13.46 -6.42
C GLY A 91 -17.43 -12.43 -5.86
N ILE A 92 -17.84 -11.18 -5.71
CA ILE A 92 -17.09 -10.12 -5.00
C ILE A 92 -17.94 -9.66 -3.81
N ASP A 93 -17.35 -9.60 -2.63
CA ASP A 93 -18.07 -9.18 -1.42
C ASP A 93 -18.00 -7.67 -1.23
N LEU A 94 -16.84 -7.08 -1.54
CA LEU A 94 -16.55 -5.67 -1.29
C LEU A 94 -15.83 -5.02 -2.47
N GLU A 95 -16.14 -3.77 -2.71
CA GLU A 95 -15.30 -2.84 -3.46
C GLU A 95 -14.48 -1.99 -2.49
N TYR A 96 -13.22 -1.77 -2.82
CA TYR A 96 -12.30 -0.98 -2.04
C TYR A 96 -11.54 -0.01 -2.92
N THR A 97 -11.69 1.28 -2.66
CA THR A 97 -10.90 2.35 -3.28
C THR A 97 -9.92 2.91 -2.27
N PHE A 98 -8.64 2.87 -2.60
CA PHE A 98 -7.58 3.48 -1.80
C PHE A 98 -7.35 4.93 -2.22
N ALA A 99 -7.17 5.83 -1.26
CA ALA A 99 -6.78 7.20 -1.48
C ALA A 99 -5.53 7.55 -0.65
N GLN A 100 -4.46 7.97 -1.33
CA GLN A 100 -3.30 8.56 -0.69
C GLN A 100 -3.45 10.07 -0.69
N VAL A 101 -3.72 10.65 0.46
CA VAL A 101 -3.87 12.09 0.60
C VAL A 101 -2.50 12.74 0.74
N SER A 102 -2.18 13.70 -0.13
CA SER A 102 -0.91 14.45 -0.03
C SER A 102 -0.92 15.31 1.23
N ILE A 103 0.22 15.39 1.90
CA ILE A 103 0.39 16.18 3.12
C ILE A 103 0.55 17.66 2.78
N LEU A 104 1.36 17.96 1.75
CA LEU A 104 1.78 19.32 1.41
C LEU A 104 1.10 19.90 0.16
N GLN A 105 0.43 19.07 -0.63
CA GLN A 105 -0.19 19.49 -1.90
C GLN A 105 -1.69 19.27 -1.87
N LYS A 106 -2.44 20.06 -2.63
CA LYS A 106 -3.90 19.91 -2.79
C LYS A 106 -4.23 18.78 -3.77
N THR A 107 -3.69 17.57 -3.51
CA THR A 107 -3.86 16.41 -4.38
C THR A 107 -4.15 15.15 -3.58
N VAL A 108 -4.95 14.27 -4.15
CA VAL A 108 -5.21 12.91 -3.66
C VAL A 108 -4.88 11.95 -4.80
N ASP A 109 -4.06 10.95 -4.52
CA ASP A 109 -3.69 9.94 -5.50
C ASP A 109 -4.56 8.69 -5.33
N PHE A 110 -5.30 8.36 -6.39
CA PHE A 110 -6.14 7.17 -6.52
C PHE A 110 -5.54 6.11 -7.47
N LYS A 111 -4.32 6.28 -7.98
CA LYS A 111 -3.76 5.39 -9.01
C LYS A 111 -3.20 4.09 -8.45
N GLY A 112 -2.82 4.06 -7.18
CA GLY A 112 -2.16 2.92 -6.57
C GLY A 112 -3.04 2.16 -5.58
N ASN A 113 -2.56 1.02 -5.12
CA ASN A 113 -3.09 0.30 -3.97
C ASN A 113 -2.10 0.35 -2.81
N CYS A 114 -2.62 0.29 -1.58
CA CYS A 114 -1.83 0.13 -0.37
C CYS A 114 -2.15 -1.20 0.31
N GLY A 115 -1.30 -2.22 0.11
CA GLY A 115 -1.50 -3.53 0.70
C GLY A 115 -1.57 -3.53 2.24
N ASN A 116 -0.94 -2.55 2.91
CA ASN A 116 -1.08 -2.40 4.35
C ASN A 116 -2.51 -1.95 4.73
N ILE A 117 -3.07 -0.96 4.06
CA ILE A 117 -4.47 -0.53 4.29
C ILE A 117 -5.44 -1.63 3.87
N SER A 118 -5.17 -2.34 2.75
CA SER A 118 -5.99 -3.48 2.30
C SER A 118 -6.20 -4.54 3.39
N SER A 119 -5.21 -4.71 4.30
CA SER A 119 -5.32 -5.72 5.38
C SER A 119 -6.42 -5.43 6.39
N ALA A 120 -6.86 -4.18 6.50
CA ALA A 120 -7.92 -3.81 7.44
C ALA A 120 -9.32 -3.77 6.80
N VAL A 121 -9.44 -3.90 5.47
CA VAL A 121 -10.71 -3.73 4.75
C VAL A 121 -11.76 -4.77 5.18
N ALA A 122 -11.39 -6.06 5.19
CA ALA A 122 -12.29 -7.12 5.65
C ALA A 122 -12.69 -6.96 7.12
N SER A 123 -11.71 -6.64 7.97
CA SER A 123 -11.95 -6.39 9.39
C SER A 123 -12.87 -5.19 9.62
N TYR A 124 -12.73 -4.13 8.82
CA TYR A 124 -13.65 -2.99 8.84
C TYR A 124 -15.07 -3.40 8.48
N ALA A 125 -15.24 -4.15 7.40
CA ALA A 125 -16.56 -4.53 6.91
C ALA A 125 -17.31 -5.45 7.90
N ILE A 126 -16.59 -6.35 8.57
CA ILE A 126 -17.15 -7.19 9.64
C ILE A 126 -17.48 -6.32 10.85
N HIS A 127 -16.56 -5.44 11.29
CA HIS A 127 -16.74 -4.57 12.45
C HIS A 127 -17.95 -3.63 12.32
N THR A 128 -18.21 -3.13 11.11
CA THR A 128 -19.35 -2.22 10.85
C THR A 128 -20.63 -2.95 10.47
N GLY A 129 -20.62 -4.27 10.35
CA GLY A 129 -21.78 -5.06 9.93
C GLY A 129 -22.11 -4.91 8.44
N LEU A 130 -21.20 -4.37 7.62
CA LEU A 130 -21.38 -4.20 6.19
C LEU A 130 -21.50 -5.56 5.48
N ILE A 131 -20.81 -6.59 5.99
CA ILE A 131 -20.93 -7.98 5.57
C ILE A 131 -21.16 -8.88 6.78
N SER A 132 -21.83 -10.00 6.54
CA SER A 132 -21.96 -11.08 7.55
C SER A 132 -20.62 -11.81 7.68
N CYS A 133 -20.35 -12.32 8.86
CA CYS A 133 -19.14 -13.12 9.13
C CYS A 133 -19.49 -14.60 9.36
N THR A 134 -18.50 -15.45 9.18
CA THR A 134 -18.51 -16.89 9.49
C THR A 134 -17.36 -17.20 10.46
N GLU A 135 -17.57 -18.16 11.36
CA GLU A 135 -16.56 -18.59 12.32
C GLU A 135 -15.98 -19.95 11.93
N PRO A 136 -14.73 -20.25 12.28
CA PRO A 136 -13.77 -19.37 12.96
C PRO A 136 -13.04 -18.42 12.02
N ILE A 137 -13.21 -18.54 10.71
CA ILE A 137 -12.54 -17.73 9.69
C ILE A 137 -13.57 -17.22 8.68
N THR A 138 -13.60 -15.92 8.50
CA THR A 138 -14.34 -15.27 7.42
C THR A 138 -13.42 -15.04 6.23
N LYS A 139 -13.83 -15.50 5.05
CA LYS A 139 -13.15 -15.21 3.77
C LYS A 139 -13.90 -14.11 3.05
N VAL A 140 -13.18 -13.11 2.59
CA VAL A 140 -13.75 -11.93 1.95
C VAL A 140 -13.02 -11.66 0.64
N ARG A 141 -13.75 -11.58 -0.46
CA ARG A 141 -13.22 -11.22 -1.78
C ARG A 141 -13.43 -9.73 -2.03
N ILE A 142 -12.34 -9.01 -2.16
CA ILE A 142 -12.30 -7.56 -2.25
C ILE A 142 -11.79 -7.16 -3.63
N LEU A 143 -12.58 -6.43 -4.39
CA LEU A 143 -12.15 -5.79 -5.63
C LEU A 143 -11.47 -4.45 -5.26
N ASN A 144 -10.18 -4.36 -5.50
CA ASN A 144 -9.50 -3.05 -5.43
C ASN A 144 -9.78 -2.27 -6.72
N THR A 145 -10.56 -1.22 -6.62
CA THR A 145 -11.04 -0.44 -7.78
C THR A 145 -9.94 0.40 -8.43
N ASN A 146 -8.85 0.73 -7.69
CA ASN A 146 -7.71 1.46 -8.25
C ASN A 146 -6.94 0.65 -9.28
N THR A 147 -6.82 -0.66 -9.06
CA THR A 147 -5.99 -1.56 -9.88
C THR A 147 -6.79 -2.59 -10.64
N ASN A 148 -8.10 -2.67 -10.37
CA ASN A 148 -9.01 -3.71 -10.88
C ASN A 148 -8.50 -5.13 -10.59
N LYS A 149 -7.98 -5.34 -9.35
CA LYS A 149 -7.43 -6.62 -8.90
C LYS A 149 -8.18 -7.12 -7.67
N ILE A 150 -8.35 -8.44 -7.60
CA ILE A 150 -8.99 -9.10 -6.47
C ILE A 150 -7.95 -9.40 -5.39
N ILE A 151 -8.35 -9.13 -4.15
CA ILE A 151 -7.63 -9.48 -2.93
C ILE A 151 -8.56 -10.39 -2.14
N GLU A 152 -8.10 -11.58 -1.78
CA GLU A 152 -8.82 -12.45 -0.86
C GLU A 152 -8.25 -12.26 0.54
N ALA A 153 -9.09 -11.89 1.50
CA ALA A 153 -8.74 -11.74 2.89
C ALA A 153 -9.33 -12.88 3.72
N GLU A 154 -8.52 -13.48 4.59
CA GLU A 154 -8.96 -14.45 5.60
C GLU A 154 -8.77 -13.79 6.97
N VAL A 155 -9.85 -13.66 7.75
CA VAL A 155 -9.90 -12.95 9.03
C VAL A 155 -10.46 -13.89 10.09
N GLU A 156 -9.78 -13.99 11.23
CA GLU A 156 -10.29 -14.76 12.39
C GLU A 156 -11.47 -14.03 13.04
N VAL A 157 -12.52 -14.79 13.30
CA VAL A 157 -13.77 -14.30 13.91
C VAL A 157 -14.16 -15.20 15.07
N GLN A 158 -14.55 -14.58 16.17
CA GLN A 158 -15.08 -15.25 17.36
C GLN A 158 -16.22 -14.40 17.95
N ASP A 159 -17.31 -15.05 18.33
CA ASP A 159 -18.52 -14.40 18.88
C ASP A 159 -19.05 -13.26 17.98
N GLY A 160 -19.02 -13.49 16.66
CA GLY A 160 -19.44 -12.52 15.65
C GLY A 160 -18.54 -11.29 15.51
N LYS A 161 -17.34 -11.29 16.09
CA LYS A 161 -16.40 -10.17 16.08
C LYS A 161 -15.04 -10.58 15.56
N VAL A 162 -14.37 -9.64 14.91
CA VAL A 162 -12.97 -9.82 14.48
C VAL A 162 -12.07 -10.02 15.70
N VAL A 163 -11.27 -11.08 15.68
CA VAL A 163 -10.23 -11.32 16.67
C VAL A 163 -9.09 -10.34 16.42
N SER A 164 -8.77 -9.51 17.41
CA SER A 164 -7.68 -8.52 17.31
C SER A 164 -6.40 -8.96 18.02
N GLU A 165 -6.54 -9.80 19.06
CA GLU A 165 -5.42 -10.31 19.85
C GLU A 165 -4.84 -11.57 19.19
N GLY A 166 -3.53 -11.74 19.26
CA GLY A 166 -2.84 -12.88 18.67
C GLY A 166 -1.34 -12.77 18.85
N ASN A 167 -0.60 -13.68 18.22
CA ASN A 167 0.85 -13.81 18.39
C ASN A 167 1.66 -13.36 17.15
N ILE A 168 1.01 -12.81 16.12
CA ILE A 168 1.71 -12.40 14.91
C ILE A 168 2.32 -11.01 15.11
N GLU A 169 3.63 -10.94 14.96
CA GLU A 169 4.40 -9.71 14.92
C GLU A 169 4.53 -9.21 13.49
N ILE A 170 4.32 -7.92 13.28
CA ILE A 170 4.56 -7.24 12.01
C ILE A 170 5.73 -6.28 12.19
N PRO A 171 6.83 -6.44 11.44
CA PRO A 171 7.97 -5.51 11.51
C PRO A 171 7.53 -4.07 11.35
N GLY A 172 7.98 -3.20 12.28
CA GLY A 172 7.59 -1.79 12.33
C GLY A 172 6.25 -1.51 13.03
N VAL A 173 5.62 -2.52 13.64
CA VAL A 173 4.41 -2.36 14.47
C VAL A 173 4.68 -2.85 15.88
N PRO A 174 4.50 -2.02 16.92
CA PRO A 174 4.64 -2.47 18.30
C PRO A 174 3.60 -3.55 18.68
N GLY A 175 4.04 -4.58 19.40
CA GLY A 175 3.19 -5.67 19.89
C GLY A 175 2.82 -6.69 18.81
N THR A 176 1.82 -7.50 19.12
CA THR A 176 1.34 -8.60 18.29
C THR A 176 -0.15 -8.47 18.01
N GLY A 177 -0.69 -9.30 17.11
CA GLY A 177 -2.12 -9.34 16.81
C GLY A 177 -2.52 -10.63 16.10
N SER A 178 -3.83 -10.81 15.90
CA SER A 178 -4.37 -11.91 15.11
C SER A 178 -3.95 -11.82 13.63
N PRO A 179 -3.61 -12.95 13.01
CA PRO A 179 -3.21 -12.96 11.60
C PRO A 179 -4.37 -12.62 10.68
N ILE A 180 -4.07 -11.79 9.69
CA ILE A 180 -4.92 -11.58 8.53
C ILE A 180 -4.11 -12.04 7.31
N TYR A 181 -4.62 -13.05 6.63
CA TYR A 181 -3.99 -13.56 5.42
C TYR A 181 -4.58 -12.86 4.22
N LEU A 182 -3.74 -12.16 3.46
CA LEU A 182 -4.11 -11.54 2.21
C LEU A 182 -3.54 -12.34 1.05
N THR A 183 -4.38 -12.88 0.19
CA THR A 183 -3.98 -13.48 -1.07
C THR A 183 -4.21 -12.46 -2.18
N PHE A 184 -3.13 -12.02 -2.79
CA PHE A 184 -3.21 -11.17 -3.97
C PHE A 184 -3.25 -12.08 -5.19
N GLN A 185 -4.32 -12.01 -5.96
CA GLN A 185 -4.37 -12.58 -7.29
C GLN A 185 -3.51 -11.71 -8.20
N ALA A 186 -2.20 -11.81 -7.99
CA ALA A 186 -1.22 -11.13 -8.81
C ALA A 186 -0.93 -12.00 -10.03
N GLY A 187 -0.73 -11.37 -11.14
CA GLY A 187 -0.44 -12.06 -12.39
C GLY A 187 0.84 -11.56 -13.03
N GLU A 188 1.33 -12.39 -13.91
CA GLU A 188 2.42 -12.05 -14.82
C GLU A 188 2.04 -10.83 -15.68
N GLY A 189 2.97 -9.90 -15.86
CA GLY A 189 2.78 -8.75 -16.73
C GLY A 189 1.69 -7.78 -16.24
N ALA A 190 1.61 -7.55 -14.94
CA ALA A 190 0.56 -6.70 -14.35
C ALA A 190 0.54 -5.28 -14.95
N VAL A 191 1.70 -4.74 -15.32
CA VAL A 191 1.84 -3.40 -15.89
C VAL A 191 2.33 -3.47 -17.34
N THR A 192 3.39 -4.24 -17.62
CA THR A 192 4.04 -4.31 -18.94
C THR A 192 3.42 -5.35 -19.88
N LYS A 193 2.45 -6.13 -19.39
CA LYS A 193 1.80 -7.25 -20.09
C LYS A 193 2.73 -8.43 -20.39
N LYS A 194 3.92 -8.44 -19.79
CA LYS A 194 4.91 -9.52 -19.89
C LYS A 194 5.55 -9.77 -18.55
N LEU A 195 5.72 -11.04 -18.17
CA LEU A 195 6.45 -11.42 -16.96
C LEU A 195 7.88 -10.88 -16.96
N TYR A 196 8.58 -11.08 -18.06
CA TYR A 196 9.88 -10.48 -18.36
C TYR A 196 9.68 -9.39 -19.42
N PRO A 197 9.67 -8.09 -19.06
CA PRO A 197 9.42 -7.00 -20.00
C PRO A 197 10.35 -6.99 -21.20
N THR A 198 11.62 -7.40 -20.99
CA THR A 198 12.65 -7.53 -22.05
C THR A 198 12.58 -8.83 -22.83
N GLY A 199 11.74 -9.79 -22.39
CA GLY A 199 11.69 -11.16 -22.92
C GLY A 199 12.79 -12.10 -22.36
N ARG A 200 13.61 -11.62 -21.43
CA ARG A 200 14.70 -12.40 -20.80
C ARG A 200 14.61 -12.32 -19.29
N PRO A 201 14.92 -13.40 -18.55
CA PRO A 201 14.94 -13.38 -17.10
C PRO A 201 16.17 -12.65 -16.52
N ILE A 202 17.27 -12.59 -17.28
CA ILE A 202 18.49 -11.86 -16.93
C ILE A 202 18.89 -11.00 -18.12
N ASP A 203 19.16 -9.74 -17.86
CA ASP A 203 19.72 -8.78 -18.80
C ASP A 203 21.08 -8.29 -18.31
N ARG A 204 21.96 -7.97 -19.23
CA ARG A 204 23.24 -7.33 -18.94
C ARG A 204 23.15 -5.86 -19.31
N ILE A 205 23.48 -4.98 -18.36
CA ILE A 205 23.50 -3.52 -18.58
C ILE A 205 24.89 -2.96 -18.26
N ALA A 206 25.17 -1.79 -18.85
CA ALA A 206 26.37 -1.00 -18.58
C ALA A 206 25.94 0.39 -18.06
N ILE A 207 26.48 0.79 -16.91
CA ILE A 207 26.31 2.12 -16.33
C ILE A 207 27.68 2.61 -15.87
N ASP A 208 28.09 3.82 -16.30
CA ASP A 208 29.36 4.47 -15.91
C ASP A 208 30.57 3.53 -16.03
N ASN A 209 30.71 2.81 -17.15
CA ASN A 209 31.76 1.81 -17.42
C ASN A 209 31.73 0.51 -16.58
N HIS A 210 30.73 0.33 -15.70
CA HIS A 210 30.50 -0.92 -15.00
C HIS A 210 29.45 -1.75 -15.73
N GLN A 211 29.69 -3.05 -15.84
CA GLN A 211 28.75 -4.00 -16.41
C GLN A 211 28.29 -4.98 -15.34
N PHE A 212 26.99 -5.20 -15.26
CA PHE A 212 26.41 -6.16 -14.33
C PHE A 212 25.10 -6.74 -14.86
N ASP A 213 24.73 -7.87 -14.26
CA ASP A 213 23.50 -8.56 -14.59
C ASP A 213 22.36 -8.02 -13.72
N ILE A 214 21.20 -7.80 -14.35
CA ILE A 214 19.96 -7.43 -13.68
C ILE A 214 18.84 -8.42 -14.07
N SER A 215 17.78 -8.45 -13.28
CA SER A 215 16.52 -9.09 -13.68
C SER A 215 15.39 -8.08 -13.59
N ILE A 216 14.58 -7.98 -14.66
CA ILE A 216 13.37 -7.16 -14.66
C ILE A 216 12.18 -8.10 -14.69
N VAL A 217 11.39 -8.08 -13.62
CA VAL A 217 10.22 -8.95 -13.46
C VAL A 217 8.98 -8.12 -13.19
N ASP A 218 7.91 -8.38 -13.93
CA ASP A 218 6.60 -7.78 -13.69
C ASP A 218 5.62 -8.82 -13.18
N TYR A 219 5.54 -8.92 -11.85
CA TYR A 219 4.56 -9.74 -11.15
C TYR A 219 3.93 -8.92 -10.02
N ALA A 220 2.67 -8.51 -10.19
CA ALA A 220 1.97 -7.50 -9.38
C ALA A 220 2.50 -6.06 -9.53
N ASN A 221 3.78 -5.85 -9.76
CA ASN A 221 4.40 -4.56 -10.04
C ASN A 221 5.79 -4.79 -10.64
N PRO A 222 6.22 -4.02 -11.66
CA PRO A 222 7.55 -4.16 -12.24
C PRO A 222 8.65 -3.81 -11.21
N LEU A 223 9.58 -4.74 -11.04
CA LEU A 223 10.79 -4.53 -10.26
C LEU A 223 12.02 -4.80 -11.13
N VAL A 224 13.07 -4.01 -10.92
CA VAL A 224 14.41 -4.32 -11.39
C VAL A 224 15.26 -4.74 -10.20
N TYR A 225 15.88 -5.90 -10.31
CA TYR A 225 16.77 -6.47 -9.30
C TYR A 225 18.22 -6.29 -9.71
N VAL A 226 19.07 -5.93 -8.74
CA VAL A 226 20.51 -5.83 -8.87
C VAL A 226 21.16 -6.43 -7.63
N LYS A 227 22.31 -7.10 -7.80
CA LYS A 227 23.05 -7.64 -6.65
C LYS A 227 23.76 -6.51 -5.90
N ALA A 228 23.71 -6.55 -4.56
CA ALA A 228 24.38 -5.58 -3.71
C ALA A 228 25.90 -5.51 -4.00
N GLU A 229 26.54 -6.68 -4.13
CA GLU A 229 27.97 -6.78 -4.42
C GLU A 229 28.38 -6.11 -5.74
N ASP A 230 27.53 -6.18 -6.77
CA ASP A 230 27.81 -5.59 -8.10
C ASP A 230 27.84 -4.06 -8.07
N ILE A 231 27.23 -3.44 -7.05
CA ILE A 231 27.15 -1.99 -6.88
C ILE A 231 27.87 -1.48 -5.62
N GLY A 232 28.69 -2.33 -4.99
CA GLY A 232 29.53 -1.96 -3.84
C GLY A 232 28.79 -1.83 -2.51
N LEU A 233 27.60 -2.45 -2.38
CA LEU A 233 26.82 -2.54 -1.14
C LEU A 233 26.93 -3.95 -0.52
N LYS A 234 26.62 -4.04 0.77
CA LYS A 234 26.54 -5.32 1.49
C LYS A 234 25.17 -5.98 1.36
N GLY A 235 24.11 -5.15 1.18
CA GLY A 235 22.71 -5.58 1.19
C GLY A 235 22.07 -5.57 2.57
N THR A 236 22.82 -5.12 3.60
CA THR A 236 22.33 -4.97 4.99
C THR A 236 22.10 -3.53 5.39
N GLU A 237 22.40 -2.56 4.53
CA GLU A 237 22.33 -1.14 4.81
C GLU A 237 20.94 -0.74 5.28
N LEU A 238 20.90 0.13 6.29
CA LEU A 238 19.69 0.85 6.69
C LEU A 238 19.46 2.06 5.74
N PRO A 239 18.24 2.59 5.64
CA PRO A 239 17.93 3.70 4.74
C PRO A 239 18.88 4.89 4.82
N HIS A 240 19.32 5.26 6.02
CA HIS A 240 20.20 6.39 6.26
C HIS A 240 21.69 6.13 5.96
N GLU A 241 22.06 4.88 5.74
CA GLU A 241 23.44 4.46 5.41
C GLU A 241 23.69 4.48 3.89
N ILE A 242 22.64 4.61 3.06
CA ILE A 242 22.77 4.72 1.61
C ILE A 242 23.05 6.16 1.24
N SER A 243 24.25 6.44 0.70
CA SER A 243 24.66 7.78 0.33
C SER A 243 23.86 8.35 -0.84
N GLU A 244 23.84 9.69 -0.97
CA GLU A 244 23.18 10.35 -2.10
C GLU A 244 23.82 9.96 -3.46
N GLU A 245 25.14 9.76 -3.51
CA GLU A 245 25.84 9.30 -4.71
C GLU A 245 25.37 7.89 -5.09
N MET A 246 25.19 7.01 -4.10
CA MET A 246 24.66 5.68 -4.34
C MET A 246 23.19 5.73 -4.82
N LEU A 247 22.38 6.64 -4.27
CA LEU A 247 20.99 6.83 -4.73
C LEU A 247 20.95 7.31 -6.18
N GLN A 248 21.86 8.21 -6.57
CA GLN A 248 21.97 8.66 -7.97
C GLN A 248 22.41 7.52 -8.90
N PHE A 249 23.36 6.69 -8.46
CA PHE A 249 23.78 5.50 -9.23
C PHE A 249 22.63 4.49 -9.37
N CYS A 250 21.90 4.22 -8.30
CA CYS A 250 20.71 3.38 -8.32
C CYS A 250 19.63 3.93 -9.27
N GLU A 251 19.47 5.26 -9.33
CA GLU A 251 18.50 5.86 -10.26
C GLU A 251 18.92 5.68 -11.72
N LYS A 252 20.21 5.71 -12.06
CA LYS A 252 20.69 5.38 -13.42
C LYS A 252 20.32 3.94 -13.80
N ILE A 253 20.51 2.98 -12.89
CA ILE A 253 20.10 1.58 -13.09
C ILE A 253 18.59 1.48 -13.31
N ARG A 254 17.81 2.13 -12.44
CA ARG A 254 16.35 2.14 -12.51
C ARG A 254 15.85 2.81 -13.81
N GLY A 255 16.47 3.92 -14.19
CA GLY A 255 16.16 4.63 -15.42
C GLY A 255 16.40 3.76 -16.65
N LYS A 256 17.55 3.06 -16.70
CA LYS A 256 17.84 2.10 -17.77
C LYS A 256 16.82 0.97 -17.84
N ALA A 257 16.42 0.44 -16.70
CA ALA A 257 15.36 -0.57 -16.64
C ALA A 257 13.98 -0.02 -17.08
N ALA A 258 13.66 1.23 -16.76
CA ALA A 258 12.43 1.89 -17.23
C ALA A 258 12.40 2.04 -18.77
N GLU A 259 13.53 2.40 -19.36
CA GLU A 259 13.71 2.44 -20.81
C GLU A 259 13.53 1.05 -21.44
N MET A 260 14.16 0.03 -20.87
CA MET A 260 14.03 -1.37 -21.32
C MET A 260 12.58 -1.90 -21.19
N CYS A 261 11.81 -1.39 -20.23
CA CYS A 261 10.37 -1.67 -20.11
C CYS A 261 9.50 -0.89 -21.12
N GLY A 262 10.06 0.07 -21.84
CA GLY A 262 9.34 0.92 -22.79
C GLY A 262 8.49 2.02 -22.13
N PHE A 263 8.79 2.41 -20.88
CA PHE A 263 8.02 3.45 -20.19
C PHE A 263 8.41 4.87 -20.60
N CYS A 264 9.71 5.14 -20.77
CA CYS A 264 10.30 6.43 -21.16
C CYS A 264 11.80 6.24 -21.42
N THR A 265 12.52 7.29 -21.82
CA THR A 265 13.99 7.23 -21.85
C THR A 265 14.58 7.15 -20.43
N ALA A 266 15.81 6.67 -20.32
CA ALA A 266 16.47 6.52 -19.01
C ALA A 266 16.57 7.84 -18.25
N GLU A 267 16.88 8.94 -18.94
CA GLU A 267 17.02 10.29 -18.37
C GLU A 267 15.70 10.86 -17.87
N GLU A 268 14.59 10.54 -18.53
CA GLU A 268 13.26 11.02 -18.19
C GLU A 268 12.59 10.21 -17.07
N ALA A 269 13.15 9.04 -16.73
CA ALA A 269 12.51 8.07 -15.85
C ALA A 269 12.18 8.62 -14.47
N LYS A 270 13.02 9.51 -13.92
CA LYS A 270 12.78 10.17 -12.64
C LYS A 270 11.49 10.97 -12.61
N ILE A 271 11.08 11.54 -13.76
CA ILE A 271 9.91 12.41 -13.88
C ILE A 271 8.71 11.66 -14.46
N LYS A 272 8.92 10.93 -15.56
CA LYS A 272 7.80 10.29 -16.31
C LYS A 272 7.38 8.94 -15.74
N SER A 273 8.29 8.22 -15.06
CA SER A 273 8.03 6.91 -14.47
C SER A 273 8.65 6.78 -13.07
N PRO A 274 8.34 7.67 -12.13
CA PRO A 274 8.99 7.68 -10.81
C PRO A 274 8.66 6.47 -9.94
N ALA A 275 7.50 5.84 -10.15
CA ALA A 275 6.98 4.75 -9.33
C ALA A 275 7.37 3.35 -9.84
N VAL A 276 7.69 3.21 -11.12
CA VAL A 276 7.97 1.92 -11.78
C VAL A 276 9.06 2.03 -12.85
N PRO A 277 9.91 0.98 -13.01
CA PRO A 277 10.08 -0.13 -12.08
C PRO A 277 10.66 0.34 -10.75
N LYS A 278 10.44 -0.41 -9.66
CA LYS A 278 11.14 -0.15 -8.41
C LYS A 278 12.50 -0.84 -8.45
N LEU A 279 13.55 -0.15 -8.00
CA LEU A 279 14.83 -0.78 -7.84
C LEU A 279 14.86 -1.60 -6.54
N THR A 280 15.36 -2.82 -6.66
CA THR A 280 15.45 -3.77 -5.55
C THR A 280 16.85 -4.38 -5.52
N ILE A 281 17.61 -4.01 -4.51
CA ILE A 281 18.95 -4.51 -4.26
C ILE A 281 18.80 -5.82 -3.48
N VAL A 282 19.48 -6.89 -3.92
CA VAL A 282 19.38 -8.20 -3.31
C VAL A 282 20.76 -8.75 -2.95
N SER A 283 20.83 -9.51 -1.85
CA SER A 283 22.04 -10.20 -1.43
C SER A 283 21.72 -11.52 -0.74
N GLN A 284 22.74 -12.35 -0.55
CA GLN A 284 22.62 -13.57 0.25
C GLN A 284 22.22 -13.24 1.69
N PRO A 285 21.60 -14.20 2.40
CA PRO A 285 21.33 -14.09 3.83
C PRO A 285 22.60 -13.82 4.64
N GLN A 286 22.56 -12.84 5.51
CA GLN A 286 23.63 -12.52 6.47
C GLN A 286 23.04 -11.88 7.71
N ASP A 287 23.79 -11.95 8.81
CA ASP A 287 23.41 -11.32 10.07
C ASP A 287 23.25 -9.80 9.87
N TYR A 288 22.20 -9.21 10.43
CA TYR A 288 22.01 -7.76 10.40
C TYR A 288 21.19 -7.25 11.60
N ILE A 289 21.27 -5.95 11.83
CA ILE A 289 20.45 -5.24 12.81
C ILE A 289 19.40 -4.42 12.03
N ASP A 290 18.12 -4.57 12.37
CA ASP A 290 17.05 -3.84 11.74
C ASP A 290 16.91 -2.39 12.28
N SER A 291 16.03 -1.59 11.68
CA SER A 291 15.80 -0.20 12.06
C SER A 291 15.31 -0.01 13.50
N SER A 292 14.84 -1.06 14.16
CA SER A 292 14.42 -1.04 15.56
C SER A 292 15.55 -1.40 16.54
N GLY A 293 16.71 -1.79 16.01
CA GLY A 293 17.86 -2.26 16.79
C GLY A 293 17.82 -3.75 17.11
N ARG A 294 16.89 -4.54 16.52
CA ARG A 294 16.81 -5.98 16.71
C ARG A 294 17.81 -6.70 15.80
N PHE A 295 18.54 -7.63 16.38
CA PHE A 295 19.48 -8.53 15.67
C PHE A 295 18.73 -9.68 15.01
N HIS A 296 19.03 -9.96 13.75
CA HIS A 296 18.54 -11.10 12.97
C HIS A 296 19.69 -11.93 12.45
N LYS A 297 19.60 -13.25 12.66
CA LYS A 297 20.57 -14.20 12.10
C LYS A 297 20.30 -14.49 10.63
N GLY A 298 21.33 -14.71 9.83
CA GLY A 298 21.21 -15.04 8.42
C GLY A 298 20.38 -16.28 8.12
N ASP A 299 20.39 -17.29 9.00
CA ASP A 299 19.60 -18.51 8.87
C ASP A 299 18.08 -18.32 9.09
N SER A 300 17.69 -17.18 9.65
CA SER A 300 16.27 -16.82 9.87
C SER A 300 15.58 -16.29 8.61
N MET A 301 16.28 -16.10 7.51
CA MET A 301 15.80 -15.52 6.25
C MET A 301 16.25 -16.33 5.04
N ASP A 302 15.65 -16.07 3.88
CA ASP A 302 16.01 -16.73 2.63
C ASP A 302 16.76 -15.79 1.67
N ILE A 303 16.53 -14.50 1.77
CA ILE A 303 17.19 -13.46 0.97
C ILE A 303 17.13 -12.12 1.70
N GLN A 304 18.14 -11.29 1.49
CA GLN A 304 18.11 -9.87 1.91
C GLN A 304 17.67 -8.95 0.79
N ILE A 305 16.91 -7.93 1.13
CA ILE A 305 16.30 -7.00 0.17
C ILE A 305 16.43 -5.58 0.69
N ARG A 306 16.89 -4.68 -0.18
CA ARG A 306 16.82 -3.22 0.01
C ARG A 306 16.10 -2.63 -1.19
N MET A 307 14.91 -2.11 -0.95
CA MET A 307 14.06 -1.56 -2.02
C MET A 307 14.11 -0.04 -2.02
N LEU A 308 14.19 0.54 -3.20
CA LEU A 308 13.96 1.96 -3.41
C LEU A 308 12.55 2.17 -3.99
N SER A 309 11.84 3.13 -3.45
CA SER A 309 10.52 3.55 -3.94
C SER A 309 10.50 5.06 -4.07
N MET A 310 10.09 5.58 -5.22
CA MET A 310 10.15 7.01 -5.53
C MET A 310 11.56 7.58 -5.29
N GLN A 311 12.58 6.85 -5.72
CA GLN A 311 14.02 7.15 -5.62
C GLN A 311 14.56 7.27 -4.18
N GLN A 312 13.79 6.86 -3.20
CA GLN A 312 14.18 6.88 -1.79
C GLN A 312 14.24 5.47 -1.21
N PRO A 313 15.17 5.18 -0.29
CA PRO A 313 15.22 3.91 0.39
C PRO A 313 13.94 3.65 1.18
N HIS A 314 13.39 2.48 1.03
CA HIS A 314 12.17 2.09 1.74
C HIS A 314 12.52 1.50 3.11
N GLY A 315 11.98 2.08 4.19
CA GLY A 315 12.24 1.62 5.57
C GLY A 315 11.68 0.23 5.91
N ALA A 316 10.90 -0.36 4.99
CA ALA A 316 10.38 -1.72 5.06
C ALA A 316 10.40 -2.35 3.66
N LEU A 317 9.51 -3.29 3.38
CA LEU A 317 9.30 -3.85 2.04
C LEU A 317 7.86 -3.62 1.61
N ALA A 318 7.66 -3.03 0.42
CA ALA A 318 6.33 -2.89 -0.16
C ALA A 318 5.72 -4.26 -0.44
N ILE A 319 4.43 -4.45 -0.14
CA ILE A 319 3.75 -5.74 -0.33
C ILE A 319 3.81 -6.21 -1.79
N THR A 320 3.57 -5.31 -2.75
CA THR A 320 3.71 -5.65 -4.18
C THR A 320 5.13 -6.03 -4.55
N GLY A 321 6.13 -5.45 -3.87
CA GLY A 321 7.53 -5.84 -4.00
C GLY A 321 7.81 -7.21 -3.43
N ALA A 322 7.27 -7.53 -2.24
CA ALA A 322 7.38 -8.86 -1.64
C ALA A 322 6.76 -9.93 -2.54
N ILE A 323 5.58 -9.65 -3.11
CA ILE A 323 4.89 -10.54 -4.04
C ILE A 323 5.73 -10.80 -5.30
N CYS A 324 6.22 -9.73 -5.95
CA CYS A 324 7.05 -9.87 -7.14
C CYS A 324 8.36 -10.63 -6.85
N THR A 325 9.01 -10.33 -5.72
CA THR A 325 10.23 -11.03 -5.31
C THR A 325 9.98 -12.51 -5.06
N SER A 326 8.89 -12.86 -4.40
CA SER A 326 8.54 -14.26 -4.14
C SER A 326 8.23 -15.03 -5.43
N ALA A 327 7.55 -14.38 -6.38
CA ALA A 327 7.34 -14.95 -7.70
C ALA A 327 8.67 -15.14 -8.45
N ALA A 328 9.55 -14.13 -8.46
CA ALA A 328 10.86 -14.21 -9.11
C ALA A 328 11.74 -15.35 -8.55
N ILE A 329 11.69 -15.58 -7.24
CA ILE A 329 12.39 -16.71 -6.59
C ILE A 329 11.79 -18.04 -7.05
N PHE A 330 10.46 -18.16 -7.09
CA PHE A 330 9.79 -19.40 -7.50
C PHE A 330 10.09 -19.76 -8.96
N LEU A 331 10.15 -18.80 -9.87
CA LEU A 331 10.43 -19.02 -11.28
C LEU A 331 11.81 -19.60 -11.55
N ASN A 332 12.74 -19.43 -10.63
CA ASN A 332 14.09 -20.03 -10.64
C ASN A 332 14.96 -19.71 -11.88
N GLU A 333 14.77 -18.56 -12.50
CA GLU A 333 15.49 -18.14 -13.72
C GLU A 333 16.22 -16.81 -13.57
N THR A 334 15.97 -16.08 -12.46
CA THR A 334 16.45 -14.71 -12.24
C THR A 334 17.78 -14.65 -11.49
N ILE A 335 18.38 -13.45 -11.38
CA ILE A 335 19.60 -13.26 -10.56
C ILE A 335 19.39 -13.60 -9.10
N LEU A 336 18.15 -13.56 -8.57
CA LEU A 336 17.83 -13.90 -7.18
C LEU A 336 18.19 -15.37 -6.89
N ASN A 337 18.08 -16.24 -7.88
CA ASN A 337 18.33 -17.68 -7.74
C ASN A 337 19.82 -18.03 -7.57
N ARG A 338 20.71 -17.02 -7.67
CA ARG A 338 22.10 -17.14 -7.23
C ARG A 338 22.25 -17.16 -5.71
N PHE A 339 21.26 -16.63 -4.97
CA PHE A 339 21.26 -16.53 -3.51
C PHE A 339 20.29 -17.51 -2.85
N VAL A 340 19.18 -17.79 -3.52
CA VAL A 340 18.07 -18.58 -2.95
C VAL A 340 17.50 -19.56 -3.97
N THR A 341 17.26 -20.78 -3.51
CA THR A 341 16.46 -21.77 -4.23
C THR A 341 15.14 -21.96 -3.51
N CYS A 342 14.03 -21.83 -4.22
CA CYS A 342 12.71 -22.04 -3.63
C CYS A 342 12.54 -23.52 -3.24
N LYS A 343 12.73 -23.84 -1.96
CA LYS A 343 12.56 -25.18 -1.41
C LYS A 343 11.19 -25.40 -0.78
N ASN A 344 10.55 -24.32 -0.35
CA ASN A 344 9.29 -24.31 0.38
C ASN A 344 8.35 -23.26 -0.22
N GLU A 345 7.05 -23.41 0.07
CA GLU A 345 6.06 -22.38 -0.30
C GLU A 345 6.23 -21.08 0.49
N VAL A 346 6.88 -21.11 1.65
CA VAL A 346 7.13 -19.94 2.49
C VAL A 346 8.49 -19.35 2.16
N ILE A 347 8.51 -18.05 1.88
CA ILE A 347 9.72 -17.28 1.58
C ILE A 347 9.86 -16.17 2.63
N ARG A 348 11.06 -16.10 3.25
CA ARG A 348 11.41 -15.15 4.32
C ARG A 348 12.29 -14.04 3.73
N LEU A 349 11.73 -12.86 3.60
CA LEU A 349 12.30 -11.69 2.95
C LEU A 349 12.80 -10.70 4.01
N ALA A 350 14.11 -10.57 4.18
CA ALA A 350 14.69 -9.65 5.14
C ALA A 350 14.82 -8.24 4.55
N HIS A 351 14.38 -7.24 5.30
CA HIS A 351 14.37 -5.85 4.88
C HIS A 351 14.72 -4.91 6.07
N PRO A 352 14.93 -3.60 5.88
CA PRO A 352 15.37 -2.73 6.97
C PRO A 352 14.52 -2.76 8.24
N GLY A 353 13.22 -3.01 8.13
CA GLY A 353 12.33 -3.07 9.30
C GLY A 353 12.15 -4.48 9.90
N GLY A 354 12.87 -5.51 9.44
CA GLY A 354 12.75 -6.88 9.94
C GLY A 354 12.59 -7.94 8.85
N ILE A 355 11.87 -9.03 9.14
CA ILE A 355 11.67 -10.15 8.20
C ILE A 355 10.18 -10.27 7.86
N MET A 356 9.85 -10.17 6.58
CA MET A 356 8.51 -10.40 6.06
C MET A 356 8.40 -11.82 5.49
N GLN A 357 7.36 -12.53 5.86
CA GLN A 357 7.06 -13.82 5.27
C GLN A 357 5.97 -13.69 4.21
N THR A 358 6.14 -14.42 3.12
CA THR A 358 5.14 -14.65 2.09
C THR A 358 4.93 -16.15 1.93
N LYS A 359 3.74 -16.54 1.49
CA LYS A 359 3.44 -17.93 1.17
C LYS A 359 2.90 -18.04 -0.25
N LEU A 360 3.56 -18.81 -1.07
CA LEU A 360 3.11 -19.14 -2.42
C LEU A 360 1.90 -20.08 -2.36
N VAL A 361 0.90 -19.81 -3.16
CA VAL A 361 -0.22 -20.72 -3.45
C VAL A 361 0.04 -21.28 -4.84
N VAL A 362 0.51 -22.51 -4.91
CA VAL A 362 0.92 -23.17 -6.16
C VAL A 362 -0.02 -24.31 -6.48
N VAL A 363 -0.53 -24.35 -7.71
CA VAL A 363 -1.34 -25.46 -8.24
C VAL A 363 -0.77 -25.81 -9.62
N ASN A 364 -0.49 -27.09 -9.84
CA ASN A 364 0.07 -27.58 -11.10
C ASN A 364 1.31 -26.80 -11.56
N HIS A 365 2.24 -26.55 -10.65
CA HIS A 365 3.48 -25.79 -10.87
C HIS A 365 3.28 -24.33 -11.33
N LYS A 366 2.09 -23.76 -11.12
CA LYS A 366 1.79 -22.36 -11.42
C LYS A 366 1.37 -21.62 -10.15
N ILE A 367 1.85 -20.41 -9.98
CA ILE A 367 1.41 -19.53 -8.90
C ILE A 367 -0.03 -19.12 -9.17
N GLN A 368 -0.95 -19.47 -8.26
CA GLN A 368 -2.33 -18.98 -8.26
C GLN A 368 -2.51 -17.73 -7.43
N GLY A 369 -1.61 -17.51 -6.47
CA GLY A 369 -1.60 -16.35 -5.61
C GLY A 369 -0.43 -16.36 -4.65
N ILE A 370 -0.21 -15.24 -4.00
CA ILE A 370 0.83 -15.10 -2.97
C ILE A 370 0.18 -14.52 -1.73
N LYS A 371 0.20 -15.28 -0.65
CA LYS A 371 -0.30 -14.88 0.67
C LYS A 371 0.73 -14.04 1.41
N VAL A 372 0.26 -12.94 1.99
CA VAL A 372 1.03 -12.09 2.89
C VAL A 372 0.30 -12.01 4.22
N ILE A 373 1.02 -12.24 5.31
CA ILE A 373 0.46 -12.15 6.65
C ILE A 373 0.54 -10.69 7.12
N ARG A 374 -0.56 -10.17 7.61
CA ARG A 374 -0.67 -8.85 8.24
C ARG A 374 -1.50 -8.94 9.51
N THR A 375 -1.59 -7.84 10.23
CA THR A 375 -2.53 -7.64 11.34
C THR A 375 -3.23 -6.29 11.15
N ALA A 376 -4.42 -6.16 11.69
CA ALA A 376 -5.16 -4.90 11.72
C ALA A 376 -5.70 -4.63 13.11
N ARG A 377 -6.05 -3.37 13.38
CA ARG A 377 -6.66 -2.98 14.65
C ARG A 377 -7.56 -1.77 14.45
N VAL A 378 -8.76 -1.83 14.98
CA VAL A 378 -9.63 -0.68 15.15
C VAL A 378 -9.03 0.22 16.24
N LEU A 379 -8.83 1.49 15.94
CA LEU A 379 -8.28 2.47 16.88
C LEU A 379 -9.38 3.38 17.44
N LEU A 380 -10.35 3.73 16.60
CA LEU A 380 -11.49 4.57 16.97
C LEU A 380 -12.63 4.34 15.98
N SER A 381 -13.87 4.27 16.48
CA SER A 381 -15.08 4.40 15.69
C SER A 381 -15.84 5.64 16.13
N GLY A 382 -16.33 6.46 15.20
CA GLY A 382 -17.00 7.70 15.56
C GLY A 382 -17.44 8.51 14.36
N VAL A 383 -17.66 9.79 14.60
CA VAL A 383 -18.10 10.76 13.59
C VAL A 383 -17.05 11.84 13.45
N ALA A 384 -16.56 12.05 12.24
CA ALA A 384 -15.74 13.19 11.87
C ALA A 384 -16.62 14.34 11.39
N TYR A 385 -16.06 15.54 11.42
CA TYR A 385 -16.72 16.75 10.97
C TYR A 385 -15.87 17.40 9.89
N THR A 386 -16.46 17.73 8.76
CA THR A 386 -15.82 18.51 7.69
C THR A 386 -16.03 20.00 7.92
N LYS A 387 -15.17 20.85 7.33
CA LYS A 387 -15.33 22.31 7.38
C LYS A 387 -16.45 22.79 6.48
N ASP A 388 -16.62 22.12 5.33
CA ASP A 388 -17.59 22.45 4.30
C ASP A 388 -18.72 21.41 4.23
N ASN A 389 -19.90 21.85 3.78
CA ASN A 389 -21.01 20.95 3.46
C ASN A 389 -20.98 20.61 1.98
N TYR A 390 -20.44 19.46 1.66
CA TYR A 390 -20.30 18.97 0.29
C TYR A 390 -21.63 18.57 -0.37
N GLU A 391 -22.69 18.31 0.41
CA GLU A 391 -24.03 17.99 -0.13
C GLU A 391 -24.70 19.20 -0.79
N GLN A 392 -24.39 20.43 -0.37
CA GLN A 392 -25.00 21.66 -0.92
C GLN A 392 -24.37 22.12 -2.24
N PHE A 393 -23.21 21.61 -2.63
CA PHE A 393 -22.58 21.98 -3.91
C PHE A 393 -23.37 21.49 -5.13
N ASN A 394 -24.15 20.41 -4.99
CA ASN A 394 -25.00 19.90 -6.08
C ASN A 394 -26.15 20.82 -6.45
N TYR A 395 -26.63 21.70 -5.55
CA TYR A 395 -27.73 22.65 -5.82
C TYR A 395 -27.29 23.93 -6.54
N ARG A 396 -26.00 24.28 -6.56
CA ARG A 396 -25.50 25.53 -7.14
C ARG A 396 -25.07 25.43 -8.61
N LYS A 397 -24.99 24.24 -9.18
CA LYS A 397 -24.61 24.03 -10.61
C LYS A 397 -25.82 23.94 -11.54
N THR A 398 -27.05 24.08 -11.05
CA THR A 398 -28.30 23.96 -11.82
C THR A 398 -29.11 25.26 -11.90
N VAL A 399 -28.49 26.43 -11.67
CA VAL A 399 -29.10 27.75 -11.93
C VAL A 399 -28.21 28.57 -12.84
#